data_257e28c804df7015c17376dce25db7f1
#
_entry.id   257e28c804df7015c17376dce25db7f1
#
_cell.length_a   1.000
_cell.length_b   1.000
_cell.length_c   1.000
_cell.angle_alpha   90.00
_cell.angle_beta   90.00
_cell.angle_gamma   90.00
#
_symmetry.space_group_name_H-M   'P 1'
#
loop_
_entity.id
_entity.type
_entity.pdbx_description
1 polymer ?
#
loop_
_entity_poly.entity_id
_entity_poly.type
_entity_poly.pdbx_seq_one_letter_code
_entity_poly.pdbx_strand_id
1 'polypeptide(L)'
;MQPFRLAAGDLGPVQQSPVTCGSACLTVARMLVDPLFAQFIDTGEPRLPGSPGGATAAERFAAYERVVMGRTNALSWRDGRLNLPWPHRFGTPPWGAKTELELGASRLGTRYTVEVLRPDSSASLQAGYDRLVDVVADGEPGLLYVGNSLLPRHVLLILPGDGDRVVDVYDPATGRVSVLRRDQVVQRRIGIAGWDVPWIAVQPTGERRVRSLAVAPDAAPNPA
;
A
#
# COMPACT_ATOMS: atom_id res chain seq x y z
N MET A 1 6.46 10.09 -20.77
CA MET A 1 6.41 10.28 -19.30
C MET A 1 7.09 9.08 -18.66
N GLN A 2 8.10 9.29 -17.81
CA GLN A 2 8.71 8.18 -17.09
C GLN A 2 7.80 7.79 -15.91
N PRO A 3 7.56 6.49 -15.68
CA PRO A 3 6.80 6.03 -14.53
C PRO A 3 7.57 6.34 -13.23
N PHE A 4 6.85 6.74 -12.20
CA PHE A 4 7.43 6.87 -10.86
C PHE A 4 7.91 5.51 -10.37
N ARG A 5 9.14 5.43 -9.91
CA ARG A 5 9.77 4.19 -9.40
C ARG A 5 10.60 4.51 -8.17
N LEU A 6 10.70 3.54 -7.30
CA LEU A 6 11.58 3.53 -6.14
C LEU A 6 12.27 2.17 -6.05
N ALA A 7 13.56 2.17 -5.75
CA ALA A 7 14.38 0.99 -5.52
C ALA A 7 15.32 1.22 -4.32
N ALA A 8 15.97 0.18 -3.85
CA ALA A 8 16.93 0.26 -2.74
C ALA A 8 17.99 1.34 -2.99
N GLY A 9 18.16 2.23 -2.02
CA GLY A 9 19.04 3.39 -2.08
C GLY A 9 18.35 4.70 -2.49
N ASP A 10 17.15 4.66 -3.05
CA ASP A 10 16.40 5.86 -3.40
C ASP A 10 15.81 6.58 -2.18
N LEU A 11 15.43 7.84 -2.41
CA LEU A 11 14.67 8.66 -1.49
C LEU A 11 13.31 8.99 -2.12
N GLY A 12 12.24 8.60 -1.44
CA GLY A 12 10.86 8.96 -1.77
C GLY A 12 10.35 10.11 -0.89
N PRO A 13 9.07 10.49 -1.04
CA PRO A 13 8.42 11.48 -0.19
C PRO A 13 8.48 11.11 1.30
N VAL A 14 8.44 12.10 2.20
CA VAL A 14 8.44 11.89 3.65
C VAL A 14 7.06 12.19 4.21
N GLN A 15 6.57 11.34 5.12
CA GLN A 15 5.30 11.56 5.82
C GLN A 15 5.29 12.87 6.60
N GLN A 16 4.13 13.50 6.68
CA GLN A 16 4.00 14.81 7.34
C GLN A 16 3.63 14.72 8.82
N SER A 17 3.27 13.55 9.31
CA SER A 17 2.84 13.34 10.69
C SER A 17 3.25 11.96 11.20
N PRO A 18 3.57 11.81 12.49
CA PRO A 18 3.91 10.51 13.09
C PRO A 18 2.80 9.44 12.99
N VAL A 19 1.57 9.84 12.67
CA VAL A 19 0.42 8.94 12.57
C VAL A 19 -0.01 8.64 11.12
N THR A 20 0.67 9.22 10.12
CA THR A 20 0.29 9.06 8.69
C THR A 20 1.15 8.04 7.93
N CYS A 21 1.97 7.24 8.60
CA CYS A 21 2.88 6.28 7.93
C CYS A 21 2.14 5.36 6.94
N GLY A 22 1.03 4.76 7.32
CA GLY A 22 0.25 3.92 6.41
C GLY A 22 -0.39 4.70 5.25
N SER A 23 -0.88 5.92 5.51
CA SER A 23 -1.44 6.78 4.46
C SER A 23 -0.37 7.26 3.48
N ALA A 24 0.84 7.57 3.96
CA ALA A 24 1.99 7.90 3.11
C ALA A 24 2.39 6.72 2.23
N CYS A 25 2.49 5.51 2.81
CA CYS A 25 2.73 4.28 2.06
C CYS A 25 1.70 4.07 0.95
N LEU A 26 0.40 4.25 1.24
CA LEU A 26 -0.67 4.11 0.27
C LEU A 26 -0.65 5.19 -0.82
N THR A 27 -0.22 6.41 -0.48
CA THR A 27 -0.02 7.48 -1.45
C THR A 27 1.11 7.13 -2.41
N VAL A 28 2.27 6.66 -1.89
CA VAL A 28 3.38 6.19 -2.71
C VAL A 28 2.98 4.97 -3.54
N ALA A 29 2.26 4.00 -2.96
CA ALA A 29 1.75 2.84 -3.70
C ALA A 29 0.91 3.27 -4.92
N ARG A 30 0.05 4.29 -4.75
CA ARG A 30 -0.69 4.85 -5.88
C ARG A 30 0.22 5.51 -6.91
N MET A 31 1.24 6.25 -6.50
CA MET A 31 2.19 6.86 -7.44
C MET A 31 2.93 5.82 -8.30
N LEU A 32 3.21 4.63 -7.74
CA LEU A 32 3.86 3.53 -8.47
C LEU A 32 2.99 2.95 -9.59
N VAL A 33 1.67 2.96 -9.43
CA VAL A 33 0.74 2.30 -10.35
C VAL A 33 -0.09 3.26 -11.21
N ASP A 34 -0.14 4.54 -10.86
CA ASP A 34 -0.89 5.60 -11.54
C ASP A 34 0.05 6.74 -11.95
N PRO A 35 0.61 6.71 -13.19
CA PRO A 35 1.56 7.73 -13.65
C PRO A 35 0.98 9.14 -13.70
N LEU A 36 -0.33 9.30 -13.95
CA LEU A 36 -0.97 10.63 -13.95
C LEU A 36 -1.07 11.17 -12.53
N PHE A 37 -1.35 10.31 -11.56
CA PHE A 37 -1.34 10.69 -10.16
C PHE A 37 0.07 11.05 -9.67
N ALA A 38 1.08 10.28 -10.04
CA ALA A 38 2.48 10.59 -9.72
C ALA A 38 2.89 11.94 -10.29
N GLN A 39 2.55 12.22 -11.56
CA GLN A 39 2.78 13.51 -12.19
C GLN A 39 2.06 14.65 -11.45
N PHE A 40 0.78 14.44 -11.09
CA PHE A 40 0.04 15.44 -10.30
C PHE A 40 0.74 15.75 -8.97
N ILE A 41 1.21 14.74 -8.23
CA ILE A 41 1.94 14.97 -6.98
C ILE A 41 3.23 15.78 -7.24
N ASP A 42 3.97 15.46 -8.28
CA ASP A 42 5.24 16.14 -8.60
C ASP A 42 5.03 17.56 -9.12
N THR A 43 4.15 17.77 -10.10
CA THR A 43 4.03 19.04 -10.84
C THR A 43 2.79 19.86 -10.48
N GLY A 44 1.75 19.23 -9.93
CA GLY A 44 0.42 19.83 -9.73
C GLY A 44 -0.51 19.68 -10.93
N GLU A 45 -0.03 19.09 -12.04
CA GLU A 45 -0.78 18.91 -13.28
C GLU A 45 -0.60 17.48 -13.83
N PRO A 46 -1.63 16.91 -14.49
CA PRO A 46 -2.99 17.43 -14.62
C PRO A 46 -3.75 17.37 -13.28
N ARG A 47 -4.61 18.34 -13.02
CA ARG A 47 -5.49 18.29 -11.84
C ARG A 47 -6.48 17.14 -11.99
N LEU A 48 -6.45 16.21 -11.03
CA LEU A 48 -7.40 15.11 -10.97
C LEU A 48 -8.64 15.51 -10.15
N PRO A 49 -9.85 15.04 -10.52
CA PRO A 49 -11.06 15.31 -9.74
C PRO A 49 -10.90 14.91 -8.28
N GLY A 50 -11.20 15.83 -7.35
CA GLY A 50 -11.09 15.59 -5.92
C GLY A 50 -9.67 15.59 -5.35
N SER A 51 -8.64 15.92 -6.15
CA SER A 51 -7.29 16.05 -5.66
C SER A 51 -7.12 17.34 -4.84
N PRO A 52 -6.49 17.26 -3.66
CA PRO A 52 -6.25 18.43 -2.84
C PRO A 52 -5.18 19.32 -3.49
N GLY A 53 -5.27 20.64 -3.22
CA GLY A 53 -4.27 21.60 -3.67
C GLY A 53 -2.97 21.54 -2.86
N GLY A 54 -1.93 22.19 -3.40
CA GLY A 54 -0.64 22.41 -2.79
C GLY A 54 0.30 23.09 -3.78
N ALA A 55 1.10 24.05 -3.33
CA ALA A 55 2.04 24.77 -4.18
C ALA A 55 3.26 23.91 -4.54
N THR A 56 3.70 23.10 -3.61
CA THR A 56 4.87 22.20 -3.77
C THR A 56 4.46 20.73 -3.84
N ALA A 57 5.33 19.86 -4.34
CA ALA A 57 5.13 18.41 -4.33
C ALA A 57 4.91 17.87 -2.90
N ALA A 58 5.69 18.36 -1.93
CA ALA A 58 5.55 17.98 -0.52
C ALA A 58 4.18 18.36 0.06
N GLU A 59 3.66 19.55 -0.25
CA GLU A 59 2.34 19.98 0.20
C GLU A 59 1.22 19.17 -0.44
N ARG A 60 1.31 18.84 -1.73
CA ARG A 60 0.33 17.99 -2.42
C ARG A 60 0.35 16.57 -1.86
N PHE A 61 1.54 16.02 -1.62
CA PHE A 61 1.71 14.72 -0.98
C PHE A 61 1.08 14.71 0.41
N ALA A 62 1.44 15.67 1.27
CA ALA A 62 0.89 15.82 2.62
C ALA A 62 -0.64 15.99 2.63
N ALA A 63 -1.18 16.75 1.68
CA ALA A 63 -2.61 16.93 1.55
C ALA A 63 -3.32 15.63 1.14
N TYR A 64 -2.70 14.85 0.25
CA TYR A 64 -3.25 13.57 -0.17
C TYR A 64 -3.15 12.49 0.91
N GLU A 65 -2.07 12.45 1.71
CA GLU A 65 -1.99 11.59 2.91
C GLU A 65 -3.22 11.76 3.82
N ARG A 66 -3.67 13.01 4.04
CA ARG A 66 -4.87 13.28 4.86
C ARG A 66 -6.14 12.76 4.20
N VAL A 67 -6.26 12.87 2.88
CA VAL A 67 -7.39 12.28 2.13
C VAL A 67 -7.40 10.76 2.29
N VAL A 68 -6.26 10.11 2.11
CA VAL A 68 -6.13 8.65 2.29
C VAL A 68 -6.47 8.25 3.72
N MET A 69 -5.93 8.95 4.73
CA MET A 69 -6.24 8.69 6.14
C MET A 69 -7.73 8.84 6.44
N GLY A 70 -8.38 9.86 5.89
CA GLY A 70 -9.83 10.03 6.00
C GLY A 70 -10.59 8.84 5.43
N ARG A 71 -10.19 8.33 4.26
CA ARG A 71 -10.85 7.19 3.60
C ARG A 71 -10.62 5.86 4.32
N THR A 72 -9.40 5.61 4.78
CA THR A 72 -9.04 4.35 5.46
C THR A 72 -9.61 4.24 6.86
N ASN A 73 -9.85 5.38 7.54
CA ASN A 73 -10.29 5.42 8.94
C ASN A 73 -11.79 5.71 9.12
N ALA A 74 -12.51 6.09 8.07
CA ALA A 74 -13.94 6.38 8.14
C ALA A 74 -14.79 5.10 8.04
N LEU A 75 -15.96 5.14 8.68
CA LEU A 75 -17.01 4.17 8.37
C LEU A 75 -17.48 4.38 6.93
N SER A 76 -17.35 3.39 6.09
CA SER A 76 -17.78 3.50 4.71
C SER A 76 -18.18 2.15 4.13
N TRP A 77 -19.10 2.18 3.16
CA TRP A 77 -19.46 1.03 2.34
C TRP A 77 -19.10 1.34 0.88
N ARG A 78 -18.12 0.64 0.34
CA ARG A 78 -17.62 0.86 -1.02
C ARG A 78 -17.43 -0.48 -1.74
N ASP A 79 -17.99 -0.61 -2.93
CA ASP A 79 -17.90 -1.83 -3.77
C ASP A 79 -18.21 -3.13 -3.02
N GLY A 80 -19.26 -3.11 -2.16
CA GLY A 80 -19.67 -4.27 -1.37
C GLY A 80 -18.77 -4.56 -0.15
N ARG A 81 -17.91 -3.62 0.25
CA ARG A 81 -17.00 -3.76 1.38
C ARG A 81 -17.32 -2.76 2.47
N LEU A 82 -17.44 -3.28 3.68
CA LEU A 82 -17.56 -2.47 4.89
C LEU A 82 -16.16 -2.09 5.40
N ASN A 83 -15.90 -0.79 5.49
CA ASN A 83 -14.74 -0.25 6.18
C ASN A 83 -15.17 0.18 7.60
N LEU A 84 -14.60 -0.44 8.61
CA LEU A 84 -14.90 -0.10 10.00
C LEU A 84 -14.15 1.18 10.42
N PRO A 85 -14.74 2.05 11.23
CA PRO A 85 -14.09 3.27 11.68
C PRO A 85 -12.92 2.96 12.60
N TRP A 86 -11.87 3.79 12.50
CA TRP A 86 -10.65 3.65 13.30
C TRP A 86 -10.14 5.01 13.73
N PRO A 87 -9.78 5.21 15.02
CA PRO A 87 -9.28 6.50 15.48
C PRO A 87 -7.96 6.89 14.81
N HIS A 88 -7.90 8.09 14.26
CA HIS A 88 -6.73 8.60 13.51
C HIS A 88 -5.42 8.54 14.30
N ARG A 89 -5.47 8.71 15.63
CA ARG A 89 -4.30 8.62 16.52
C ARG A 89 -3.57 7.27 16.48
N PHE A 90 -4.22 6.22 15.99
CA PHE A 90 -3.64 4.89 15.84
C PHE A 90 -3.18 4.59 14.40
N GLY A 91 -3.16 5.61 13.54
CA GLY A 91 -2.74 5.48 12.15
C GLY A 91 -3.77 4.77 11.27
N THR A 92 -3.30 4.13 10.20
CA THR A 92 -4.12 3.45 9.20
C THR A 92 -4.37 2.00 9.60
N PRO A 93 -5.64 1.56 9.73
CA PRO A 93 -5.94 0.17 10.07
C PRO A 93 -5.68 -0.77 8.87
N PRO A 94 -5.30 -2.04 9.11
CA PRO A 94 -4.98 -2.98 8.03
C PRO A 94 -6.13 -3.23 7.04
N TRP A 95 -7.38 -3.28 7.52
CA TRP A 95 -8.56 -3.44 6.67
C TRP A 95 -8.83 -2.22 5.79
N GLY A 96 -8.61 -1.01 6.33
CA GLY A 96 -8.70 0.24 5.56
C GLY A 96 -7.59 0.33 4.52
N ALA A 97 -6.37 -0.07 4.87
CA ALA A 97 -5.24 -0.15 3.95
C ALA A 97 -5.52 -1.15 2.81
N LYS A 98 -6.03 -2.35 3.14
CA LYS A 98 -6.46 -3.34 2.14
C LYS A 98 -7.47 -2.74 1.16
N THR A 99 -8.50 -2.06 1.68
CA THR A 99 -9.54 -1.44 0.86
C THR A 99 -8.97 -0.37 -0.07
N GLU A 100 -8.07 0.48 0.42
CA GLU A 100 -7.44 1.54 -0.38
C GLU A 100 -6.51 0.95 -1.45
N LEU A 101 -5.75 -0.12 -1.15
CA LEU A 101 -4.95 -0.85 -2.14
C LEU A 101 -5.84 -1.39 -3.26
N GLU A 102 -6.91 -2.10 -2.92
CA GLU A 102 -7.81 -2.73 -3.90
C GLU A 102 -8.62 -1.72 -4.74
N LEU A 103 -8.82 -0.48 -4.26
CA LEU A 103 -9.63 0.53 -4.94
C LEU A 103 -8.83 1.61 -5.69
N GLY A 104 -7.51 1.72 -5.50
CA GLY A 104 -6.78 2.77 -6.20
C GLY A 104 -5.27 2.86 -5.95
N ALA A 105 -4.72 2.13 -4.99
CA ALA A 105 -3.28 2.13 -4.72
C ALA A 105 -2.58 0.84 -5.22
N SER A 106 -3.23 0.09 -6.09
CA SER A 106 -2.71 -1.03 -6.88
C SER A 106 -3.37 -1.05 -8.25
N ARG A 107 -2.92 -1.95 -9.14
CA ARG A 107 -3.58 -2.14 -10.43
C ARG A 107 -5.02 -2.59 -10.25
N LEU A 108 -5.89 -2.13 -11.12
CA LEU A 108 -7.32 -2.42 -11.05
C LEU A 108 -7.59 -3.94 -11.07
N GLY A 109 -8.38 -4.40 -10.11
CA GLY A 109 -8.77 -5.80 -9.98
C GLY A 109 -7.87 -6.65 -9.09
N THR A 110 -6.72 -6.16 -8.65
CA THR A 110 -5.85 -6.86 -7.70
C THR A 110 -6.58 -7.05 -6.37
N ARG A 111 -6.51 -8.26 -5.82
CA ARG A 111 -7.05 -8.60 -4.51
C ARG A 111 -5.95 -8.66 -3.47
N TYR A 112 -6.29 -8.26 -2.26
CA TYR A 112 -5.38 -8.25 -1.12
C TYR A 112 -5.91 -9.10 0.03
N THR A 113 -4.99 -9.61 0.84
CA THR A 113 -5.28 -10.26 2.13
C THR A 113 -4.57 -9.54 3.25
N VAL A 114 -5.10 -9.71 4.47
CA VAL A 114 -4.45 -9.25 5.70
C VAL A 114 -3.99 -10.49 6.44
N GLU A 115 -2.68 -10.61 6.66
CA GLU A 115 -2.04 -11.73 7.35
C GLU A 115 -1.43 -11.25 8.66
N VAL A 116 -1.74 -11.93 9.77
CA VAL A 116 -1.21 -11.61 11.10
C VAL A 116 0.05 -12.42 11.33
N LEU A 117 1.20 -11.75 11.43
CA LEU A 117 2.53 -12.36 11.53
C LEU A 117 3.07 -12.44 12.97
N ARG A 118 2.52 -11.63 13.89
CA ARG A 118 3.08 -11.47 15.23
C ARG A 118 3.20 -12.76 16.04
N PRO A 119 2.18 -13.67 16.06
CA PRO A 119 2.25 -14.91 16.82
C PRO A 119 3.03 -16.02 16.11
N ASP A 120 3.45 -15.83 14.88
CA ASP A 120 4.00 -16.89 14.04
C ASP A 120 5.33 -17.44 14.55
N SER A 121 5.56 -18.73 14.29
CA SER A 121 6.86 -19.36 14.46
C SER A 121 7.86 -18.85 13.40
N SER A 122 9.16 -19.09 13.65
CA SER A 122 10.19 -18.75 12.65
C SER A 122 9.95 -19.45 11.32
N ALA A 123 9.45 -20.68 11.32
CA ALA A 123 9.13 -21.41 10.09
C ALA A 123 7.93 -20.76 9.35
N SER A 124 6.90 -20.33 10.07
CA SER A 124 5.76 -19.62 9.47
C SER A 124 6.18 -18.25 8.92
N LEU A 125 7.03 -17.51 9.64
CA LEU A 125 7.58 -16.23 9.16
C LEU A 125 8.42 -16.41 7.89
N GLN A 126 9.21 -17.48 7.81
CA GLN A 126 9.97 -17.81 6.61
C GLN A 126 9.05 -18.07 5.43
N ALA A 127 8.04 -18.93 5.60
CA ALA A 127 7.07 -19.24 4.56
C ALA A 127 6.26 -18.00 4.16
N GLY A 128 5.90 -17.14 5.13
CA GLY A 128 5.21 -15.87 4.88
C GLY A 128 6.07 -14.90 4.07
N TYR A 129 7.37 -14.79 4.40
CA TYR A 129 8.29 -13.98 3.62
C TYR A 129 8.45 -14.49 2.17
N ASP A 130 8.62 -15.81 2.00
CA ASP A 130 8.78 -16.41 0.67
C ASP A 130 7.53 -16.15 -0.20
N ARG A 131 6.32 -16.33 0.37
CA ARG A 131 5.06 -15.96 -0.33
C ARG A 131 5.02 -14.47 -0.67
N LEU A 132 5.47 -13.61 0.24
CA LEU A 132 5.50 -12.16 0.00
C LEU A 132 6.39 -11.82 -1.19
N VAL A 133 7.59 -12.42 -1.29
CA VAL A 133 8.48 -12.25 -2.45
C VAL A 133 7.77 -12.65 -3.74
N ASP A 134 7.10 -13.82 -3.74
CA ASP A 134 6.41 -14.33 -4.92
C ASP A 134 5.26 -13.40 -5.36
N VAL A 135 4.43 -12.92 -4.42
CA VAL A 135 3.25 -12.12 -4.78
C VAL A 135 3.59 -10.67 -5.17
N VAL A 136 4.69 -10.09 -4.67
CA VAL A 136 5.12 -8.75 -5.10
C VAL A 136 5.91 -8.78 -6.40
N ALA A 137 6.43 -9.95 -6.81
CA ALA A 137 7.05 -10.14 -8.13
C ALA A 137 6.09 -9.90 -9.30
N ASP A 138 4.77 -9.99 -9.05
CA ASP A 138 3.74 -9.63 -10.04
C ASP A 138 3.61 -8.12 -10.29
N GLY A 139 4.42 -7.31 -9.60
CA GLY A 139 4.48 -5.86 -9.77
C GLY A 139 3.44 -5.09 -8.95
N GLU A 140 2.89 -5.69 -7.90
CA GLU A 140 1.94 -5.06 -6.99
C GLU A 140 2.60 -4.73 -5.63
N PRO A 141 2.32 -3.54 -5.03
CA PRO A 141 2.86 -3.18 -3.74
C PRO A 141 2.18 -3.95 -2.60
N GLY A 142 2.86 -4.04 -1.46
CA GLY A 142 2.30 -4.54 -0.20
C GLY A 142 2.59 -3.61 0.97
N LEU A 143 2.03 -3.89 2.14
CA LEU A 143 2.34 -3.17 3.36
C LEU A 143 2.80 -4.13 4.45
N LEU A 144 3.79 -3.71 5.23
CA LEU A 144 4.25 -4.42 6.41
C LEU A 144 4.11 -3.51 7.64
N TYR A 145 3.28 -3.92 8.57
CA TYR A 145 3.17 -3.29 9.89
C TYR A 145 4.27 -3.85 10.79
N VAL A 146 5.07 -2.98 11.33
CA VAL A 146 6.20 -3.31 12.21
C VAL A 146 6.07 -2.60 13.56
N GLY A 147 6.74 -3.12 14.57
CA GLY A 147 6.69 -2.51 15.89
C GLY A 147 7.65 -3.14 16.89
N ASN A 148 7.33 -2.98 18.16
CA ASN A 148 8.03 -3.66 19.25
C ASN A 148 7.32 -4.98 19.63
N SER A 149 7.73 -5.60 20.74
CA SER A 149 7.11 -6.84 21.23
C SER A 149 5.65 -6.68 21.70
N LEU A 150 5.18 -5.46 21.93
CA LEU A 150 3.87 -5.19 22.52
C LEU A 150 2.83 -4.70 21.52
N LEU A 151 3.21 -3.82 20.58
CA LEU A 151 2.29 -3.15 19.67
C LEU A 151 2.93 -2.88 18.29
N PRO A 152 2.15 -2.89 17.21
CA PRO A 152 2.55 -2.30 15.94
C PRO A 152 2.69 -0.79 16.10
N ARG A 153 3.72 -0.20 15.50
CA ARG A 153 4.06 1.22 15.66
C ARG A 153 4.30 1.95 14.36
N HIS A 154 4.57 1.23 13.29
CA HIS A 154 4.95 1.80 12.02
C HIS A 154 4.47 0.94 10.85
N VAL A 155 4.37 1.55 9.68
CA VAL A 155 3.98 0.87 8.44
C VAL A 155 5.05 1.15 7.40
N LEU A 156 5.54 0.10 6.77
CA LEU A 156 6.45 0.14 5.64
C LEU A 156 5.71 -0.24 4.37
N LEU A 157 6.06 0.37 3.24
CA LEU A 157 5.58 -0.06 1.93
C LEU A 157 6.57 -1.07 1.34
N ILE A 158 6.05 -2.24 1.00
CA ILE A 158 6.78 -3.24 0.22
C ILE A 158 6.62 -2.87 -1.24
N LEU A 159 7.74 -2.63 -1.91
CA LEU A 159 7.75 -2.22 -3.30
C LEU A 159 7.56 -3.43 -4.23
N PRO A 160 6.96 -3.21 -5.41
CA PRO A 160 6.92 -4.24 -6.44
C PRO A 160 8.33 -4.73 -6.77
N GLY A 161 8.54 -6.05 -6.71
CA GLY A 161 9.82 -6.70 -7.00
C GLY A 161 9.86 -7.26 -8.42
N ASP A 162 11.01 -7.78 -8.77
CA ASP A 162 11.30 -8.47 -10.04
C ASP A 162 11.44 -9.99 -9.89
N GLY A 163 11.14 -10.51 -8.69
CA GLY A 163 11.26 -11.92 -8.35
C GLY A 163 12.58 -12.32 -7.69
N ASP A 164 13.46 -11.36 -7.41
CA ASP A 164 14.62 -11.59 -6.56
C ASP A 164 14.21 -12.04 -5.16
N ARG A 165 15.09 -12.78 -4.47
CA ARG A 165 14.81 -13.34 -3.13
C ARG A 165 14.83 -12.31 -2.00
N VAL A 166 14.77 -11.04 -2.34
CA VAL A 166 14.72 -9.90 -1.41
C VAL A 166 13.60 -8.97 -1.83
N VAL A 167 13.12 -8.16 -0.92
CA VAL A 167 12.14 -7.12 -1.21
C VAL A 167 12.69 -5.75 -0.82
N ASP A 168 12.43 -4.77 -1.65
CA ASP A 168 12.68 -3.39 -1.30
C ASP A 168 11.52 -2.85 -0.48
N VAL A 169 11.85 -2.13 0.58
CA VAL A 169 10.85 -1.49 1.44
C VAL A 169 11.13 -0.01 1.59
N TYR A 170 10.08 0.77 1.42
CA TYR A 170 10.11 2.21 1.63
C TYR A 170 9.63 2.53 3.05
N ASP A 171 10.43 3.32 3.76
CA ASP A 171 10.12 3.89 5.07
C ASP A 171 9.58 5.31 4.93
N PRO A 172 8.29 5.56 5.20
CA PRO A 172 7.70 6.89 5.05
C PRO A 172 8.23 7.92 6.07
N ALA A 173 8.81 7.47 7.20
CA ALA A 173 9.34 8.39 8.20
C ALA A 173 10.61 9.10 7.73
N THR A 174 11.39 8.45 6.88
CA THR A 174 12.67 8.97 6.36
C THR A 174 12.70 9.16 4.86
N GLY A 175 11.72 8.63 4.15
CA GLY A 175 11.70 8.54 2.68
C GLY A 175 12.65 7.47 2.12
N ARG A 176 13.43 6.79 2.94
CA ARG A 176 14.45 5.85 2.47
C ARG A 176 13.86 4.55 1.97
N VAL A 177 14.46 4.01 0.91
CA VAL A 177 14.24 2.65 0.45
C VAL A 177 15.40 1.77 0.86
N SER A 178 15.09 0.65 1.50
CA SER A 178 16.07 -0.31 2.01
C SER A 178 15.70 -1.73 1.60
N VAL A 179 16.69 -2.60 1.51
CA VAL A 179 16.46 -4.04 1.28
C VAL A 179 16.00 -4.69 2.58
N LEU A 180 14.89 -5.40 2.55
CA LEU A 180 14.43 -6.27 3.63
C LEU A 180 14.76 -7.73 3.25
N ARG A 181 15.51 -8.41 4.12
CA ARG A 181 15.93 -9.79 3.94
C ARG A 181 15.11 -10.74 4.77
N ARG A 182 15.03 -11.99 4.32
CA ARG A 182 14.32 -13.08 5.01
C ARG A 182 14.77 -13.24 6.47
N ASP A 183 16.09 -13.27 6.70
CA ASP A 183 16.65 -13.48 8.03
C ASP A 183 16.27 -12.38 9.02
N GLN A 184 16.15 -11.13 8.57
CA GLN A 184 15.69 -10.01 9.40
C GLN A 184 14.24 -10.23 9.87
N VAL A 185 13.37 -10.71 8.99
CA VAL A 185 11.95 -10.99 9.31
C VAL A 185 11.83 -12.19 10.25
N VAL A 186 12.52 -13.29 9.93
CA VAL A 186 12.47 -14.56 10.69
C VAL A 186 13.05 -14.38 12.11
N GLN A 187 14.13 -13.60 12.24
CA GLN A 187 14.77 -13.31 13.53
C GLN A 187 14.14 -12.16 14.29
N ARG A 188 13.09 -11.49 13.70
CA ARG A 188 12.47 -10.29 14.26
C ARG A 188 13.48 -9.19 14.56
N ARG A 189 14.34 -8.91 13.58
CA ARG A 189 15.39 -7.89 13.59
C ARG A 189 15.35 -7.07 12.32
N ILE A 190 14.15 -6.50 12.02
CA ILE A 190 13.93 -5.73 10.82
C ILE A 190 14.84 -4.50 10.77
N GLY A 191 15.01 -3.79 11.89
CA GLY A 191 15.96 -2.67 12.03
C GLY A 191 15.62 -1.44 11.22
N ILE A 192 14.37 -1.31 10.68
CA ILE A 192 13.94 -0.18 9.90
C ILE A 192 13.08 0.74 10.77
N ALA A 193 13.34 2.05 10.71
CA ALA A 193 12.70 3.06 11.55
C ALA A 193 12.78 2.76 13.08
N GLY A 194 13.74 1.93 13.50
CA GLY A 194 13.90 1.50 14.90
C GLY A 194 12.94 0.39 15.34
N TRP A 195 12.26 -0.28 14.40
CA TRP A 195 11.31 -1.34 14.68
C TRP A 195 11.81 -2.70 14.16
N ASP A 196 11.61 -3.75 14.97
CA ASP A 196 12.20 -5.06 14.73
C ASP A 196 11.17 -6.17 14.47
N VAL A 197 9.95 -6.05 15.00
CA VAL A 197 8.98 -7.13 15.02
C VAL A 197 7.96 -6.95 13.90
N PRO A 198 7.82 -7.93 12.97
CA PRO A 198 6.72 -7.93 12.00
C PRO A 198 5.40 -8.27 12.71
N TRP A 199 4.35 -7.53 12.41
CA TRP A 199 3.04 -7.69 13.03
C TRP A 199 1.97 -8.17 12.05
N ILE A 200 1.84 -7.48 10.93
CA ILE A 200 0.77 -7.71 9.95
C ILE A 200 1.33 -7.39 8.57
N ALA A 201 1.02 -8.25 7.60
CA ALA A 201 1.21 -7.96 6.19
C ALA A 201 -0.14 -7.70 5.51
N VAL A 202 -0.18 -6.72 4.62
CA VAL A 202 -1.28 -6.53 3.66
C VAL A 202 -0.68 -6.72 2.29
N GLN A 203 -1.00 -7.85 1.65
CA GLN A 203 -0.29 -8.31 0.45
C GLN A 203 -1.25 -8.78 -0.62
N PRO A 204 -0.84 -8.74 -1.91
CA PRO A 204 -1.62 -9.31 -2.99
C PRO A 204 -1.87 -10.80 -2.77
N THR A 205 -3.00 -11.31 -3.28
CA THR A 205 -3.31 -12.75 -3.23
C THR A 205 -2.80 -13.51 -4.45
N GLY A 206 -2.24 -12.83 -5.44
CA GLY A 206 -1.95 -13.38 -6.76
C GLY A 206 -3.19 -13.49 -7.66
N GLU A 207 -4.39 -13.25 -7.12
CA GLU A 207 -5.63 -13.29 -7.87
C GLU A 207 -6.02 -11.91 -8.40
N ARG A 208 -6.45 -11.84 -9.66
CA ARG A 208 -7.06 -10.66 -10.26
C ARG A 208 -8.54 -10.87 -10.53
N ARG A 209 -9.36 -9.93 -10.13
CA ARG A 209 -10.79 -9.94 -10.47
C ARG A 209 -10.95 -9.47 -11.93
N VAL A 210 -11.15 -10.40 -12.84
CA VAL A 210 -11.62 -10.07 -14.20
C VAL A 210 -13.05 -9.52 -14.04
N ARG A 211 -13.26 -8.22 -14.29
CA ARG A 211 -14.63 -7.72 -14.50
C ARG A 211 -15.12 -8.36 -15.80
N SER A 212 -15.99 -9.35 -15.72
CA SER A 212 -16.87 -9.69 -16.84
C SER A 212 -17.66 -8.44 -17.17
N LEU A 213 -17.34 -7.80 -18.29
CA LEU A 213 -18.27 -6.90 -18.94
C LEU A 213 -19.46 -7.79 -19.31
N ALA A 214 -20.54 -7.72 -18.53
CA ALA A 214 -21.79 -8.28 -18.93
C ALA A 214 -22.17 -7.53 -20.24
N VAL A 215 -22.00 -8.22 -21.36
CA VAL A 215 -22.59 -7.79 -22.63
C VAL A 215 -24.09 -7.77 -22.36
N ALA A 216 -24.68 -6.58 -22.39
CA ALA A 216 -26.13 -6.46 -22.33
C ALA A 216 -26.69 -7.37 -23.45
N PRO A 217 -27.67 -8.24 -23.17
CA PRO A 217 -28.30 -9.01 -24.24
C PRO A 217 -28.90 -8.02 -25.24
N ASP A 218 -28.51 -8.21 -26.51
CA ASP A 218 -29.09 -7.46 -27.65
C ASP A 218 -30.59 -7.39 -27.48
N ALA A 219 -31.13 -6.17 -27.44
CA ALA A 219 -32.54 -5.94 -27.48
C ALA A 219 -33.07 -6.52 -28.82
N ALA A 220 -33.89 -7.57 -28.71
CA ALA A 220 -34.55 -8.16 -29.85
C ALA A 220 -35.28 -7.07 -30.65
N PRO A 221 -35.22 -7.10 -32.00
CA PRO A 221 -35.94 -6.14 -32.80
C PRO A 221 -37.45 -6.33 -32.59
N ASN A 222 -38.13 -5.24 -32.31
CA ASN A 222 -39.60 -5.16 -32.16
C ASN A 222 -40.24 -5.57 -33.49
N PRO A 223 -41.14 -6.59 -33.55
CA PRO A 223 -41.86 -6.89 -34.79
C PRO A 223 -42.87 -5.80 -35.11
N ALA A 224 -42.87 -5.35 -36.36
CA ALA A 224 -43.83 -4.41 -36.93
C ALA A 224 -45.23 -4.98 -37.02
#